data_c1b05da8c06a5ff32b5edf6c7d889c76
#
_entry.id   c1b05da8c06a5ff32b5edf6c7d889c76
#
_cell.length_a   1.000
_cell.length_b   1.000
_cell.length_c   1.000
_cell.angle_alpha   90.00
_cell.angle_beta   90.00
_cell.angle_gamma   90.00
#
_symmetry.space_group_name_H-M   'P 1'
#
loop_
_entity.id
_entity.type
_entity.pdbx_description
1 polymer ?
#
loop_
_entity_poly.entity_id
_entity_poly.type
_entity_poly.pdbx_seq_one_letter_code
_entity_poly.pdbx_strand_id
1 'polypeptide(L)'
;MKTTIAIQGIKGSFHDEVAQQYFGNQVEILAYDSFDLLVQSVVNDQCYQAVMAIENSIAGSILPNYALLDQYDLSIVGEHFLSITHNLMGLPGQSISDIQEVHSHPMALLQCKQFFQSYPHIKLVESS
;
A
#
# COMPACT_ATOMS: atom_id res chain seq x y z
N MET A 1 -25.64 -11.94 -2.49
CA MET A 1 -24.23 -12.32 -2.77
C MET A 1 -23.38 -11.04 -2.82
N LYS A 2 -22.27 -11.01 -2.08
CA LYS A 2 -21.40 -9.85 -2.09
C LYS A 2 -20.49 -9.88 -3.30
N THR A 3 -20.21 -8.69 -3.87
CA THR A 3 -19.20 -8.54 -4.91
C THR A 3 -17.81 -8.72 -4.32
N THR A 4 -16.96 -9.49 -4.99
CA THR A 4 -15.60 -9.76 -4.53
C THR A 4 -14.61 -8.76 -5.11
N ILE A 5 -13.79 -8.18 -4.24
CA ILE A 5 -12.76 -7.21 -4.61
C ILE A 5 -11.41 -7.75 -4.16
N ALA A 6 -10.45 -7.82 -5.08
CA ALA A 6 -9.10 -8.28 -4.78
C ALA A 6 -8.23 -7.13 -4.30
N ILE A 7 -7.42 -7.38 -3.29
CA ILE A 7 -6.40 -6.46 -2.82
C ILE A 7 -5.05 -7.17 -2.74
N GLN A 8 -3.96 -6.40 -2.77
CA GLN A 8 -2.64 -6.91 -2.47
C GLN A 8 -2.33 -6.62 -1.00
N GLY A 9 -1.78 -7.60 -0.31
CA GLY A 9 -1.43 -7.46 1.09
C GLY A 9 -2.42 -8.17 2.01
N ILE A 10 -2.63 -7.62 3.19
CA ILE A 10 -3.46 -8.22 4.22
C ILE A 10 -4.55 -7.26 4.65
N LYS A 11 -5.48 -7.74 5.47
CA LYS A 11 -6.48 -6.90 6.11
C LYS A 11 -5.78 -5.83 6.95
N GLY A 12 -6.21 -4.56 6.79
CA GLY A 12 -5.60 -3.41 7.45
C GLY A 12 -4.50 -2.74 6.63
N SER A 13 -4.13 -3.29 5.47
CA SER A 13 -3.17 -2.65 4.57
C SER A 13 -3.77 -1.41 3.91
N PHE A 14 -2.92 -0.63 3.22
CA PHE A 14 -3.40 0.55 2.48
C PHE A 14 -4.40 0.17 1.40
N HIS A 15 -4.19 -0.96 0.73
CA HIS A 15 -5.13 -1.44 -0.29
C HIS A 15 -6.48 -1.82 0.32
N ASP A 16 -6.47 -2.44 1.50
CA ASP A 16 -7.70 -2.74 2.22
C ASP A 16 -8.44 -1.47 2.60
N GLU A 17 -7.73 -0.46 3.10
CA GLU A 17 -8.32 0.83 3.46
C GLU A 17 -8.97 1.51 2.24
N VAL A 18 -8.29 1.50 1.09
CA VAL A 18 -8.86 2.05 -0.16
C VAL A 18 -10.11 1.27 -0.56
N ALA A 19 -10.06 -0.06 -0.49
CA ALA A 19 -11.22 -0.88 -0.83
C ALA A 19 -12.41 -0.56 0.06
N GLN A 20 -12.20 -0.40 1.36
CA GLN A 20 -13.25 -0.02 2.31
C GLN A 20 -13.83 1.37 2.00
N GLN A 21 -12.96 2.34 1.70
CA GLN A 21 -13.39 3.71 1.42
C GLN A 21 -14.15 3.81 0.08
N TYR A 22 -13.69 3.09 -0.93
CA TYR A 22 -14.25 3.19 -2.28
C TYR A 22 -15.53 2.36 -2.44
N PHE A 23 -15.51 1.12 -1.96
CA PHE A 23 -16.61 0.17 -2.16
C PHE A 23 -17.57 0.09 -0.97
N GLY A 24 -17.15 0.55 0.21
CA GLY A 24 -17.93 0.42 1.44
C GLY A 24 -17.93 -1.00 1.97
N ASN A 25 -18.92 -1.33 2.80
CA ASN A 25 -19.00 -2.61 3.50
C ASN A 25 -19.79 -3.68 2.73
N GLN A 26 -20.24 -3.38 1.52
CA GLN A 26 -21.07 -4.27 0.72
C GLN A 26 -20.28 -5.24 -0.15
N VAL A 27 -18.96 -5.29 0.01
CA VAL A 27 -18.08 -6.13 -0.79
C VAL A 27 -17.34 -7.11 0.09
N GLU A 28 -16.95 -8.24 -0.50
CA GLU A 28 -16.05 -9.21 0.11
C GLU A 28 -14.63 -8.94 -0.38
N ILE A 29 -13.69 -8.81 0.55
CA ILE A 29 -12.30 -8.51 0.23
C ILE A 29 -11.49 -9.81 0.23
N LEU A 30 -10.80 -10.09 -0.88
CA LEU A 30 -9.88 -11.22 -0.99
C LEU A 30 -8.47 -10.68 -1.14
N ALA A 31 -7.58 -11.12 -0.26
CA ALA A 31 -6.19 -10.66 -0.21
C ALA A 31 -5.27 -11.60 -0.99
N TYR A 32 -4.37 -11.02 -1.78
CA TYR A 32 -3.38 -11.74 -2.57
C TYR A 32 -1.98 -11.25 -2.21
N ASP A 33 -0.99 -12.14 -2.27
CA ASP A 33 0.37 -11.82 -1.86
C ASP A 33 1.10 -10.90 -2.84
N SER A 34 0.70 -10.92 -4.11
CA SER A 34 1.37 -10.13 -5.14
C SER A 34 0.36 -9.47 -6.07
N PHE A 35 0.81 -8.43 -6.76
CA PHE A 35 -0.01 -7.79 -7.79
C PHE A 35 -0.25 -8.71 -8.99
N ASP A 36 0.69 -9.60 -9.30
CA ASP A 36 0.50 -10.58 -10.36
C ASP A 36 -0.66 -11.53 -10.06
N LEU A 37 -0.72 -12.07 -8.85
CA LEU A 37 -1.83 -12.91 -8.42
C LEU A 37 -3.16 -12.13 -8.38
N LEU A 38 -3.09 -10.87 -7.99
CA LEU A 38 -4.26 -9.99 -7.94
C LEU A 38 -4.89 -9.84 -9.33
N VAL A 39 -4.10 -9.51 -10.34
CA VAL A 39 -4.62 -9.32 -11.71
C VAL A 39 -5.13 -10.64 -12.28
N GLN A 40 -4.47 -11.75 -11.99
CA GLN A 40 -4.93 -13.08 -12.41
C GLN A 40 -6.31 -13.41 -11.83
N SER A 41 -6.59 -13.01 -10.58
CA SER A 41 -7.89 -13.26 -9.95
C SER A 41 -9.03 -12.57 -10.69
N VAL A 42 -8.78 -11.41 -11.25
CA VAL A 42 -9.78 -10.68 -12.04
C VAL A 42 -9.94 -11.32 -13.42
N VAL A 43 -8.83 -11.67 -14.07
CA VAL A 43 -8.84 -12.32 -15.39
C VAL A 43 -9.56 -13.67 -15.34
N ASN A 44 -9.39 -14.41 -14.23
CA ASN A 44 -9.98 -15.74 -14.06
C ASN A 44 -11.38 -15.70 -13.40
N ASP A 45 -11.98 -14.52 -13.30
CA ASP A 45 -13.31 -14.31 -12.73
C ASP A 45 -13.46 -14.76 -11.28
N GLN A 46 -12.37 -14.86 -10.53
CA GLN A 46 -12.40 -15.12 -9.09
C GLN A 46 -12.82 -13.88 -8.31
N CYS A 47 -12.44 -12.71 -8.82
CA CYS A 47 -12.84 -11.43 -8.27
C CYS A 47 -13.46 -10.56 -9.37
N TYR A 48 -14.41 -9.73 -8.99
CA TYR A 48 -15.08 -8.83 -9.93
C TYR A 48 -14.17 -7.68 -10.34
N GLN A 49 -13.51 -7.06 -9.37
CA GLN A 49 -12.58 -5.95 -9.58
C GLN A 49 -11.43 -6.07 -8.58
N ALA A 50 -10.42 -5.25 -8.76
CA ALA A 50 -9.27 -5.21 -7.87
C ALA A 50 -8.88 -3.77 -7.57
N VAL A 51 -8.22 -3.59 -6.43
CA VAL A 51 -7.59 -2.32 -6.05
C VAL A 51 -6.09 -2.48 -6.23
N MET A 52 -5.48 -1.53 -6.95
CA MET A 52 -4.06 -1.58 -7.24
C MET A 52 -3.45 -0.18 -7.13
N ALA A 53 -2.39 -0.06 -6.34
CA ALA A 53 -1.62 1.16 -6.28
C ALA A 53 -0.86 1.35 -7.60
N ILE A 54 -0.99 2.50 -8.24
CA ILE A 54 -0.33 2.79 -9.51
C ILE A 54 0.58 4.02 -9.44
N GLU A 55 0.35 4.91 -8.50
CA GLU A 55 1.16 6.11 -8.33
C GLU A 55 1.36 6.44 -6.86
N ASN A 56 2.51 7.04 -6.58
CA ASN A 56 2.87 7.55 -5.27
C ASN A 56 3.40 8.97 -5.46
N SER A 57 2.99 9.90 -4.60
CA SER A 57 3.34 11.32 -4.74
C SER A 57 4.85 11.59 -4.70
N ILE A 58 5.63 10.71 -4.09
CA ILE A 58 7.09 10.86 -3.99
C ILE A 58 7.81 10.00 -5.02
N ALA A 59 7.41 8.72 -5.14
CA ALA A 59 8.07 7.77 -6.03
C ALA A 59 7.56 7.85 -7.48
N GLY A 60 6.41 8.50 -7.72
CA GLY A 60 5.83 8.59 -9.06
C GLY A 60 5.08 7.34 -9.45
N SER A 61 5.11 7.02 -10.74
CA SER A 61 4.38 5.88 -11.29
C SER A 61 5.00 4.55 -10.88
N ILE A 62 4.16 3.59 -10.54
CA ILE A 62 4.58 2.22 -10.23
C ILE A 62 4.53 1.43 -11.55
N LEU A 63 5.61 1.52 -12.33
CA LEU A 63 5.65 1.00 -13.69
C LEU A 63 5.35 -0.51 -13.79
N PRO A 64 5.83 -1.38 -12.88
CA PRO A 64 5.48 -2.80 -12.97
C PRO A 64 3.98 -3.06 -12.92
N ASN A 65 3.22 -2.24 -12.18
CA ASN A 65 1.77 -2.40 -12.09
C ASN A 65 1.07 -1.95 -13.36
N TYR A 66 1.54 -0.89 -14.00
CA TYR A 66 1.05 -0.51 -15.33
C TYR A 66 1.32 -1.61 -16.35
N ALA A 67 2.50 -2.24 -16.28
CA ALA A 67 2.85 -3.34 -17.18
C ALA A 67 1.91 -4.53 -17.01
N LEU A 68 1.50 -4.85 -15.78
CA LEU A 68 0.53 -5.91 -15.52
C LEU A 68 -0.83 -5.61 -16.16
N LEU A 69 -1.30 -4.37 -16.06
CA LEU A 69 -2.58 -3.97 -16.66
C LEU A 69 -2.54 -4.14 -18.17
N ASP A 70 -1.43 -3.78 -18.80
CA ASP A 70 -1.24 -3.93 -20.25
C ASP A 70 -1.13 -5.41 -20.64
N GLN A 71 -0.35 -6.19 -19.89
CA GLN A 71 -0.14 -7.62 -20.16
C GLN A 71 -1.44 -8.41 -20.14
N TYR A 72 -2.34 -8.11 -19.20
CA TYR A 72 -3.61 -8.84 -19.04
C TYR A 72 -4.80 -8.11 -19.65
N ASP A 73 -4.57 -7.02 -20.36
CA ASP A 73 -5.60 -6.23 -21.04
C ASP A 73 -6.71 -5.78 -20.07
N LEU A 74 -6.30 -5.32 -18.91
CA LEU A 74 -7.21 -4.79 -17.90
C LEU A 74 -7.32 -3.28 -18.01
N SER A 75 -8.51 -2.75 -17.72
CA SER A 75 -8.79 -1.32 -17.78
C SER A 75 -8.96 -0.74 -16.38
N ILE A 76 -8.51 0.49 -16.20
CA ILE A 76 -8.78 1.27 -15.01
C ILE A 76 -10.18 1.86 -15.13
N VAL A 77 -11.08 1.51 -14.19
CA VAL A 77 -12.48 1.93 -14.22
C VAL A 77 -12.81 2.96 -13.14
N GLY A 78 -11.87 3.29 -12.28
CA GLY A 78 -12.05 4.30 -11.25
C GLY A 78 -10.74 4.57 -10.54
N GLU A 79 -10.69 5.64 -9.77
CA GLU A 79 -9.49 5.98 -9.00
C GLU A 79 -9.86 6.50 -7.62
N HIS A 80 -8.93 6.37 -6.70
CA HIS A 80 -9.09 6.84 -5.33
C HIS A 80 -7.74 7.29 -4.80
N PHE A 81 -7.72 8.43 -4.13
CA PHE A 81 -6.52 8.97 -3.51
C PHE A 81 -6.55 8.68 -2.02
N LEU A 82 -5.49 8.07 -1.52
CA LEU A 82 -5.34 7.79 -0.10
C LEU A 82 -4.23 8.67 0.47
N SER A 83 -4.59 9.50 1.45
CA SER A 83 -3.59 10.23 2.23
C SER A 83 -2.96 9.27 3.22
N ILE A 84 -1.64 9.11 3.13
CA ILE A 84 -0.90 8.20 4.01
C ILE A 84 -0.26 9.02 5.12
N THR A 85 -0.61 8.70 6.37
CA THR A 85 0.00 9.28 7.55
C THR A 85 0.83 8.19 8.23
N HIS A 86 2.14 8.42 8.31
CA HIS A 86 3.04 7.51 9.01
C HIS A 86 3.16 7.91 10.47
N ASN A 87 3.28 6.91 11.34
CA ASN A 87 3.43 7.10 12.76
C ASN A 87 4.74 6.46 13.21
N LEU A 88 5.56 7.25 13.92
CA LEU A 88 6.78 6.72 14.54
C LEU A 88 6.39 6.04 15.85
N MET A 89 6.73 4.76 15.96
CA MET A 89 6.41 3.96 17.14
C MET A 89 7.65 3.57 17.89
N GLY A 90 7.56 3.57 19.21
CA GLY A 90 8.62 3.11 20.09
C GLY A 90 8.05 2.34 21.26
N LEU A 91 8.93 1.87 22.12
CA LEU A 91 8.50 1.19 23.35
C LEU A 91 7.92 2.20 24.34
N PRO A 92 6.99 1.78 25.20
CA PRO A 92 6.45 2.67 26.24
C PRO A 92 7.58 3.30 27.06
N GLY A 93 7.48 4.60 27.29
CA GLY A 93 8.47 5.36 28.04
C GLY A 93 9.64 5.90 27.23
N GLN A 94 9.77 5.52 25.96
CA GLN A 94 10.78 6.09 25.06
C GLN A 94 10.32 7.45 24.52
N SER A 95 11.27 8.38 24.38
CA SER A 95 11.08 9.61 23.62
C SER A 95 11.87 9.51 22.31
N ILE A 96 11.65 10.46 21.42
CA ILE A 96 12.35 10.46 20.13
C ILE A 96 13.88 10.59 20.32
N SER A 97 14.32 11.24 21.40
CA SER A 97 15.75 11.35 21.68
C SER A 97 16.41 10.01 22.07
N ASP A 98 15.61 9.03 22.51
CA ASP A 98 16.10 7.70 22.87
C ASP A 98 16.22 6.77 21.67
N ILE A 99 15.61 7.11 20.53
CA ILE A 99 15.59 6.27 19.35
C ILE A 99 16.90 6.41 18.59
N GLN A 100 17.56 5.29 18.30
CA GLN A 100 18.81 5.26 17.56
C GLN A 100 18.61 4.76 16.13
N GLU A 101 17.67 3.85 15.93
CA GLU A 101 17.36 3.28 14.61
C GLU A 101 15.86 3.25 14.40
N VAL A 102 15.45 3.49 13.15
CA VAL A 102 14.07 3.32 12.70
C VAL A 102 14.07 2.34 11.53
N HIS A 103 13.29 1.28 11.67
CA HIS A 103 13.18 0.21 10.68
C HIS A 103 11.82 0.32 10.00
N SER A 104 11.83 0.37 8.67
CA SER A 104 10.59 0.40 7.91
C SER A 104 10.84 0.04 6.44
N HIS A 105 9.76 -0.12 5.71
CA HIS A 105 9.81 -0.32 4.27
C HIS A 105 10.51 0.89 3.61
N PRO A 106 11.34 0.66 2.57
CA PRO A 106 12.05 1.76 1.89
C PRO A 106 11.18 2.92 1.46
N MET A 107 9.97 2.64 0.99
CA MET A 107 9.04 3.68 0.55
C MET A 107 8.57 4.57 1.72
N ALA A 108 8.31 3.96 2.88
CA ALA A 108 7.92 4.72 4.06
C ALA A 108 9.06 5.60 4.55
N LEU A 109 10.29 5.09 4.54
CA LEU A 109 11.47 5.87 4.92
C LEU A 109 11.69 7.04 3.96
N LEU A 110 11.50 6.82 2.66
CA LEU A 110 11.62 7.90 1.66
C LEU A 110 10.58 9.00 1.91
N GLN A 111 9.36 8.63 2.21
CA GLN A 111 8.28 9.58 2.50
C GLN A 111 8.50 10.37 3.80
N CYS A 112 9.23 9.80 4.75
CA CYS A 112 9.53 10.41 6.05
C CYS A 112 10.89 11.10 6.10
N LYS A 113 11.64 11.13 5.02
CA LYS A 113 13.02 11.63 4.99
C LYS A 113 13.13 13.06 5.53
N GLN A 114 12.21 13.93 5.14
CA GLN A 114 12.22 15.33 5.58
C GLN A 114 12.04 15.44 7.10
N PHE A 115 11.15 14.62 7.67
CA PHE A 115 10.95 14.58 9.12
C PHE A 115 12.26 14.25 9.85
N PHE A 116 13.00 13.23 9.37
CA PHE A 116 14.23 12.77 10.03
C PHE A 116 15.42 13.70 9.81
N GLN A 117 15.32 14.70 8.95
CA GLN A 117 16.37 15.72 8.84
C GLN A 117 16.57 16.49 10.14
N SER A 118 15.53 16.61 10.96
CA SER A 118 15.60 17.25 12.27
C SER A 118 16.18 16.32 13.35
N TYR A 119 16.42 15.04 13.03
CA TYR A 119 16.89 14.02 13.97
C TYR A 119 18.07 13.24 13.38
N PRO A 120 19.22 13.90 13.16
CA PRO A 120 20.34 13.27 12.45
C PRO A 120 20.99 12.13 13.22
N HIS A 121 20.70 11.98 14.51
CA HIS A 121 21.20 10.87 15.31
C HIS A 121 20.49 9.55 15.01
N ILE A 122 19.34 9.59 14.33
CA ILE A 122 18.56 8.39 14.01
C ILE A 122 19.04 7.79 12.69
N LYS A 123 19.40 6.51 12.72
CA LYS A 123 19.75 5.74 11.53
C LYS A 123 18.49 5.11 10.96
N LEU A 124 18.26 5.31 9.66
CA LEU A 124 17.14 4.71 8.96
C LEU A 124 17.57 3.37 8.36
N VAL A 125 16.84 2.30 8.68
CA VAL A 125 17.16 0.94 8.26
C VAL A 125 15.99 0.38 7.46
N GLU A 126 16.27 -0.03 6.23
CA GLU A 126 15.26 -0.64 5.38
C GLU A 126 14.90 -2.03 5.87
N SER A 127 13.61 -2.32 5.95
CA SER A 127 13.08 -3.64 6.28
C SER A 127 11.85 -3.92 5.45
N SER A 128 11.55 -5.18 5.28
CA SER A 128 10.38 -5.61 4.51
C SER A 128 9.09 -5.51 5.32
#